data_e6eadc0753f1368bc119335a676ad4b8
#
_entry.id   e6eadc0753f1368bc119335a676ad4b8
#
_cell.length_a   1.000
_cell.length_b   1.000
_cell.length_c   1.000
_cell.angle_alpha   90.00
_cell.angle_beta   90.00
_cell.angle_gamma   90.00
#
_symmetry.space_group_name_H-M   'P 1'
#
loop_
_entity.id
_entity.type
_entity.pdbx_description
1 polymer ?
#
loop_
_entity_poly.entity_id
_entity_poly.type
_entity_poly.pdbx_seq_one_letter_code
_entity_poly.pdbx_strand_id
1 'polypeptide(L)'
;MRVTKRLMAALLACLMLLSLLPVPAYAADDGRIALLAVTQDGYVIEPEYIGYRSGDTVKDVLKNSGHTFSGIDSGFITAVDGRTDNYSLHYDGDGYALDASAKGLTAIWFTTNSSQSHGANLQKLAANMAVYN
;
A
#
# COMPACT_ATOMS: atom_id res chain seq x y z
N MET A 1 30.56 2.93 40.78
CA MET A 1 29.23 3.54 40.95
C MET A 1 28.95 4.72 40.00
N ARG A 2 29.89 5.66 39.82
CA ARG A 2 29.70 6.78 38.89
C ARG A 2 29.56 6.35 37.42
N VAL A 3 30.23 5.28 37.00
CA VAL A 3 30.20 4.76 35.64
C VAL A 3 28.83 4.17 35.31
N THR A 4 28.19 3.50 36.28
CA THR A 4 26.87 2.86 36.07
C THR A 4 25.76 3.91 35.86
N LYS A 5 25.81 5.03 36.58
CA LYS A 5 24.85 6.11 36.42
C LYS A 5 25.00 6.81 35.06
N ARG A 6 26.22 6.97 34.57
CA ARG A 6 26.48 7.56 33.25
C ARG A 6 26.04 6.62 32.12
N LEU A 7 26.23 5.33 32.29
CA LEU A 7 25.78 4.31 31.34
C LEU A 7 24.24 4.26 31.26
N MET A 8 23.56 4.32 32.41
CA MET A 8 22.09 4.35 32.44
C MET A 8 21.53 5.63 31.81
N ALA A 9 22.15 6.77 32.04
CA ALA A 9 21.73 8.04 31.42
C ALA A 9 21.94 8.02 29.90
N ALA A 10 23.04 7.46 29.42
CA ALA A 10 23.30 7.30 28.00
C ALA A 10 22.32 6.33 27.34
N LEU A 11 21.98 5.25 28.00
CA LEU A 11 20.99 4.27 27.52
C LEU A 11 19.61 4.88 27.44
N LEU A 12 19.21 5.68 28.42
CA LEU A 12 17.92 6.37 28.43
C LEU A 12 17.85 7.41 27.32
N ALA A 13 18.93 8.15 27.08
CA ALA A 13 19.01 9.13 26.01
C ALA A 13 18.91 8.46 24.63
N CYS A 14 19.55 7.30 24.43
CA CYS A 14 19.42 6.51 23.20
C CYS A 14 18.00 6.00 22.99
N LEU A 15 17.31 5.56 24.03
CA LEU A 15 15.92 5.13 23.96
C LEU A 15 14.98 6.29 23.63
N MET A 16 15.21 7.47 24.19
CA MET A 16 14.45 8.67 23.86
C MET A 16 14.67 9.14 22.43
N LEU A 17 15.90 9.07 21.92
CA LEU A 17 16.23 9.38 20.54
C LEU A 17 15.57 8.40 19.56
N LEU A 18 15.51 7.13 19.88
CA LEU A 18 14.81 6.12 19.09
C LEU A 18 13.31 6.38 19.03
N SER A 19 12.71 6.86 20.12
CA SER A 19 11.29 7.21 20.15
C SER A 19 10.97 8.52 19.41
N LEU A 20 11.96 9.37 19.17
CA LEU A 20 11.83 10.62 18.40
C LEU A 20 12.13 10.45 16.91
N LEU A 21 12.66 9.29 16.50
CA LEU A 21 12.81 8.99 15.08
C LEU A 21 11.44 9.02 14.39
N PRO A 22 11.34 9.58 13.17
CA PRO A 22 10.08 9.59 12.45
C PRO A 22 9.57 8.16 12.33
N VAL A 23 8.46 7.89 12.98
CA VAL A 23 7.77 6.62 12.88
C VAL A 23 7.39 6.44 11.40
N PRO A 24 7.62 5.25 10.80
CA PRO A 24 7.16 5.00 9.44
C PRO A 24 5.71 5.40 9.27
N ALA A 25 5.32 5.70 8.05
CA ALA A 25 4.04 6.28 7.65
C ALA A 25 2.79 5.70 8.32
N TYR A 26 2.88 4.55 8.96
CA TYR A 26 1.79 3.88 9.68
C TYR A 26 1.16 4.72 10.80
N ALA A 27 1.94 5.56 11.50
CA ALA A 27 1.43 6.39 12.59
C ALA A 27 0.63 7.59 12.12
N ALA A 28 0.73 7.95 10.82
CA ALA A 28 0.06 9.10 10.23
C ALA A 28 -1.03 8.70 9.24
N ASP A 29 -1.35 7.41 9.13
CA ASP A 29 -2.38 6.93 8.22
C ASP A 29 -3.77 7.29 8.73
N ASP A 30 -4.59 7.86 7.85
CA ASP A 30 -5.98 8.20 8.12
C ASP A 30 -6.91 7.01 7.86
N GLY A 31 -6.41 5.97 7.22
CA GLY A 31 -7.16 4.75 6.96
C GLY A 31 -6.33 3.71 6.24
N ARG A 32 -6.95 2.60 5.91
CA ARG A 32 -6.34 1.48 5.21
C ARG A 32 -7.16 1.08 4.01
N ILE A 33 -6.45 0.68 2.95
CA ILE A 33 -7.04 0.22 1.70
C ILE A 33 -6.46 -1.14 1.40
N ALA A 34 -7.29 -2.10 1.02
CA ALA A 34 -6.83 -3.41 0.59
C ALA A 34 -6.17 -3.29 -0.80
N LEU A 35 -5.01 -3.89 -0.97
CA LEU A 35 -4.27 -3.91 -2.22
C LEU A 35 -3.99 -5.33 -2.64
N LEU A 36 -4.14 -5.61 -3.92
CA LEU A 36 -3.72 -6.87 -4.52
C LEU A 36 -3.37 -6.68 -6.00
N ALA A 37 -2.57 -7.57 -6.53
CA ALA A 37 -2.29 -7.66 -7.96
C ALA A 37 -2.23 -9.12 -8.38
N VAL A 38 -2.95 -9.46 -9.44
CA VAL A 38 -3.08 -10.82 -9.91
C VAL A 38 -2.80 -10.90 -11.42
N THR A 39 -2.08 -11.94 -11.80
CA THR A 39 -1.89 -12.33 -13.20
C THR A 39 -2.49 -13.71 -13.42
N GLN A 40 -2.44 -14.19 -14.67
CA GLN A 40 -2.87 -15.56 -14.99
C GLN A 40 -2.11 -16.63 -14.19
N ASP A 41 -0.89 -16.31 -13.73
CA ASP A 41 -0.03 -17.24 -13.00
C ASP A 41 -0.21 -17.14 -11.47
N GLY A 42 -1.08 -16.26 -10.99
CA GLY A 42 -1.35 -16.06 -9.58
C GLY A 42 -1.07 -14.65 -9.11
N TYR A 43 -0.96 -14.48 -7.80
CA TYR A 43 -0.71 -13.18 -7.20
C TYR A 43 0.71 -12.69 -7.41
N VAL A 44 0.85 -11.45 -7.82
CA VAL A 44 2.11 -10.68 -7.74
C VAL A 44 2.16 -9.96 -6.40
N ILE A 45 1.03 -9.39 -5.97
CA ILE A 45 0.83 -8.87 -4.63
C ILE A 45 -0.35 -9.63 -4.04
N GLU A 46 -0.10 -10.43 -3.00
CA GLU A 46 -1.18 -11.06 -2.24
C GLU A 46 -2.02 -10.01 -1.53
N PRO A 47 -3.32 -10.25 -1.29
CA PRO A 47 -4.16 -9.27 -0.61
C PRO A 47 -3.55 -8.79 0.69
N GLU A 48 -3.37 -7.47 0.82
CA GLU A 48 -2.80 -6.83 2.00
C GLU A 48 -3.43 -5.45 2.20
N TYR A 49 -3.29 -4.90 3.41
CA TYR A 49 -3.70 -3.53 3.68
C TYR A 49 -2.52 -2.58 3.53
N ILE A 50 -2.79 -1.46 2.88
CA ILE A 50 -1.86 -0.33 2.80
C ILE A 50 -2.51 0.89 3.42
N GLY A 51 -1.70 1.76 4.02
CA GLY A 51 -2.16 2.99 4.61
C GLY A 51 -2.38 4.09 3.58
N TYR A 52 -3.30 5.01 3.87
CA TYR A 52 -3.43 6.23 3.09
C TYR A 52 -3.57 7.44 4.00
N ARG A 53 -3.21 8.61 3.49
CA ARG A 53 -3.36 9.89 4.17
C ARG A 53 -4.43 10.72 3.49
N SER A 54 -5.11 11.55 4.29
CA SER A 54 -6.04 12.54 3.76
C SER A 54 -5.35 13.40 2.70
N GLY A 55 -5.97 13.53 1.54
CA GLY A 55 -5.40 14.27 0.40
C GLY A 55 -4.60 13.42 -0.58
N ASP A 56 -4.33 12.16 -0.26
CA ASP A 56 -3.63 11.27 -1.20
C ASP A 56 -4.50 10.97 -2.42
N THR A 57 -3.83 10.88 -3.56
CA THR A 57 -4.39 10.28 -4.77
C THR A 57 -4.11 8.78 -4.77
N VAL A 58 -4.76 8.05 -5.66
CA VAL A 58 -4.49 6.62 -5.88
C VAL A 58 -3.00 6.41 -6.16
N LYS A 59 -2.40 7.27 -6.99
CA LYS A 59 -0.97 7.25 -7.29
C LYS A 59 -0.12 7.38 -6.02
N ASP A 60 -0.45 8.33 -5.14
CA ASP A 60 0.29 8.56 -3.89
C ASP A 60 0.25 7.32 -3.00
N VAL A 61 -0.93 6.72 -2.85
CA VAL A 61 -1.12 5.50 -2.05
C VAL A 61 -0.27 4.36 -2.60
N LEU A 62 -0.27 4.16 -3.91
CA LEU A 62 0.52 3.11 -4.55
C LEU A 62 2.02 3.35 -4.39
N LYS A 63 2.48 4.60 -4.56
CA LYS A 63 3.90 4.95 -4.39
C LYS A 63 4.37 4.75 -2.96
N ASN A 64 3.50 4.91 -1.98
CA ASN A 64 3.81 4.76 -0.56
C ASN A 64 3.56 3.34 -0.03
N SER A 65 3.11 2.43 -0.86
CA SER A 65 2.70 1.08 -0.44
C SER A 65 3.87 0.15 -0.11
N GLY A 66 5.09 0.50 -0.50
CA GLY A 66 6.25 -0.37 -0.39
C GLY A 66 6.47 -1.28 -1.60
N HIS A 67 5.53 -1.30 -2.55
CA HIS A 67 5.66 -2.01 -3.81
C HIS A 67 6.16 -1.09 -4.92
N THR A 68 6.75 -1.68 -5.95
CA THR A 68 7.24 -0.95 -7.12
C THR A 68 6.24 -1.06 -8.26
N PHE A 69 5.79 0.09 -8.76
CA PHE A 69 4.89 0.19 -9.90
C PHE A 69 5.61 0.95 -11.01
N SER A 70 6.19 0.21 -11.95
CA SER A 70 6.93 0.82 -13.05
C SER A 70 6.00 1.56 -13.99
N GLY A 71 6.39 2.76 -14.42
CA GLY A 71 5.61 3.59 -15.32
C GLY A 71 4.53 4.43 -14.65
N ILE A 72 4.38 4.37 -13.33
CA ILE A 72 3.32 5.09 -12.61
C ILE A 72 3.36 6.60 -12.85
N ASP A 73 4.55 7.18 -12.96
CA ASP A 73 4.70 8.61 -13.21
C ASP A 73 4.32 9.02 -14.65
N SER A 74 4.29 8.05 -15.56
CA SER A 74 3.84 8.25 -16.96
C SER A 74 2.34 7.98 -17.14
N GLY A 75 1.64 7.56 -16.09
CA GLY A 75 0.21 7.26 -16.14
C GLY A 75 -0.13 5.82 -16.52
N PHE A 76 0.85 4.98 -16.77
CA PHE A 76 0.66 3.57 -17.13
C PHE A 76 1.51 2.67 -16.26
N ILE A 77 0.90 1.62 -15.72
CA ILE A 77 1.63 0.62 -14.94
C ILE A 77 2.07 -0.49 -15.90
N THR A 78 3.37 -0.63 -16.09
CA THR A 78 3.96 -1.61 -17.00
C THR A 78 4.58 -2.80 -16.29
N ALA A 79 4.88 -2.65 -15.00
CA ALA A 79 5.37 -3.74 -14.17
C ALA A 79 4.97 -3.53 -12.72
N VAL A 80 4.70 -4.60 -12.01
CA VAL A 80 4.41 -4.61 -10.57
C VAL A 80 5.45 -5.50 -9.91
N ASP A 81 6.22 -4.92 -8.99
CA ASP A 81 7.33 -5.60 -8.29
C ASP A 81 8.28 -6.33 -9.26
N GLY A 82 8.56 -5.69 -10.39
CA GLY A 82 9.46 -6.21 -11.43
C GLY A 82 8.80 -7.18 -12.40
N ARG A 83 7.54 -7.56 -12.19
CA ARG A 83 6.84 -8.44 -13.13
C ARG A 83 6.11 -7.62 -14.17
N THR A 84 6.55 -7.74 -15.42
CA THR A 84 5.98 -7.04 -16.56
C THR A 84 4.73 -7.75 -17.07
N ASP A 85 3.65 -7.00 -17.28
CA ASP A 85 2.42 -7.50 -17.88
C ASP A 85 1.55 -6.31 -18.32
N ASN A 86 0.42 -6.58 -18.98
CA ASN A 86 -0.59 -5.59 -19.31
C ASN A 86 -1.56 -5.45 -18.14
N TYR A 87 -1.20 -4.60 -17.18
CA TYR A 87 -2.02 -4.40 -15.99
C TYR A 87 -3.16 -3.43 -16.25
N SER A 88 -4.31 -3.75 -15.69
CA SER A 88 -5.46 -2.86 -15.57
C SER A 88 -5.66 -2.51 -14.10
N LEU A 89 -5.74 -1.21 -13.81
CA LEU A 89 -6.00 -0.69 -12.47
C LEU A 89 -7.50 -0.67 -12.21
N HIS A 90 -7.89 -1.11 -11.02
CA HIS A 90 -9.27 -1.05 -10.57
C HIS A 90 -9.32 -0.58 -9.11
N TYR A 91 -10.38 0.13 -8.75
CA TYR A 91 -10.69 0.42 -7.35
C TYR A 91 -12.22 0.59 -7.21
N ASP A 92 -12.69 0.88 -6.01
CA ASP A 92 -14.10 0.97 -5.68
C ASP A 92 -14.94 1.63 -6.79
N GLY A 93 -16.00 0.97 -7.21
CA GLY A 93 -16.74 1.34 -8.40
C GLY A 93 -15.94 0.98 -9.66
N ASP A 94 -16.04 1.75 -10.70
CA ASP A 94 -15.35 1.53 -11.97
C ASP A 94 -14.16 2.48 -12.14
N GLY A 95 -13.52 2.85 -11.03
CA GLY A 95 -12.40 3.79 -11.05
C GLY A 95 -11.12 3.20 -11.61
N TYR A 96 -10.37 4.00 -12.35
CA TYR A 96 -9.11 3.61 -12.95
C TYR A 96 -8.09 4.76 -13.06
N ALA A 97 -8.46 5.95 -12.64
CA ALA A 97 -7.59 7.13 -12.77
C ALA A 97 -6.59 7.20 -11.60
N LEU A 98 -5.32 7.33 -11.91
CA LEU A 98 -4.25 7.42 -10.91
C LEU A 98 -4.28 8.73 -10.11
N ASP A 99 -4.81 9.80 -10.68
CA ASP A 99 -4.91 11.11 -10.04
C ASP A 99 -6.20 11.31 -9.23
N ALA A 100 -7.06 10.31 -9.19
CA ALA A 100 -8.28 10.35 -8.38
C ALA A 100 -7.96 10.32 -6.88
N SER A 101 -8.84 10.93 -6.08
CA SER A 101 -8.72 10.90 -4.62
C SER A 101 -8.83 9.47 -4.09
N ALA A 102 -7.93 9.10 -3.18
CA ALA A 102 -7.99 7.82 -2.49
C ALA A 102 -8.99 7.81 -1.33
N LYS A 103 -9.53 8.97 -0.97
CA LYS A 103 -10.45 9.10 0.17
C LYS A 103 -11.70 8.23 0.00
N GLY A 104 -11.94 7.39 0.98
CA GLY A 104 -13.12 6.53 0.99
C GLY A 104 -12.99 5.24 0.19
N LEU A 105 -11.86 5.00 -0.46
CA LEU A 105 -11.63 3.73 -1.12
C LEU A 105 -11.43 2.60 -0.12
N THR A 106 -11.96 1.42 -0.42
CA THR A 106 -11.78 0.22 0.39
C THR A 106 -10.78 -0.74 -0.22
N ALA A 107 -10.63 -0.73 -1.54
CA ALA A 107 -9.76 -1.64 -2.26
C ALA A 107 -9.20 -1.03 -3.55
N ILE A 108 -7.97 -1.39 -3.85
CA ILE A 108 -7.29 -1.12 -5.12
C ILE A 108 -6.73 -2.46 -5.59
N TRP A 109 -6.95 -2.81 -6.85
CA TRP A 109 -6.42 -4.08 -7.37
C TRP A 109 -6.01 -3.95 -8.83
N PHE A 110 -5.08 -4.81 -9.21
CA PHE A 110 -4.60 -4.92 -10.58
C PHE A 110 -4.95 -6.29 -11.13
N THR A 111 -5.40 -6.32 -12.38
CA THR A 111 -5.62 -7.55 -13.15
C THR A 111 -4.86 -7.46 -14.47
N THR A 112 -4.69 -8.59 -15.12
CA THR A 112 -4.18 -8.64 -16.49
C THR A 112 -5.29 -9.05 -17.43
N ASN A 113 -5.08 -8.95 -18.74
CA ASN A 113 -6.12 -9.31 -19.73
C ASN A 113 -6.65 -10.74 -19.53
N SER A 114 -5.77 -11.64 -19.12
CA SER A 114 -6.15 -13.04 -18.89
C SER A 114 -6.84 -13.29 -17.54
N SER A 115 -6.78 -12.34 -16.62
CA SER A 115 -7.37 -12.45 -15.27
C SER A 115 -8.53 -11.49 -15.03
N GLN A 116 -8.96 -10.73 -16.02
CA GLN A 116 -10.04 -9.75 -15.86
C GLN A 116 -11.36 -10.37 -15.43
N SER A 117 -11.65 -11.61 -15.85
CA SER A 117 -12.85 -12.33 -15.43
C SER A 117 -12.94 -12.56 -13.94
N HIS A 118 -11.81 -12.46 -13.22
CA HIS A 118 -11.75 -12.60 -11.78
C HIS A 118 -11.88 -11.28 -11.04
N GLY A 119 -11.93 -10.15 -11.75
CA GLY A 119 -11.90 -8.81 -11.16
C GLY A 119 -13.00 -8.59 -10.12
N ALA A 120 -14.23 -8.99 -10.42
CA ALA A 120 -15.36 -8.84 -9.49
C ALA A 120 -15.17 -9.69 -8.22
N ASN A 121 -14.64 -10.91 -8.36
CA ASN A 121 -14.35 -11.79 -7.23
C ASN A 121 -13.20 -11.27 -6.38
N LEU A 122 -12.20 -10.66 -7.00
CA LEU A 122 -11.06 -10.07 -6.31
C LEU A 122 -11.45 -8.81 -5.54
N GLN A 123 -12.33 -7.98 -6.13
CA GLN A 123 -12.91 -6.85 -5.43
C GLN A 123 -13.67 -7.29 -4.19
N LYS A 124 -14.49 -8.31 -4.31
CA LYS A 124 -15.26 -8.87 -3.21
C LYS A 124 -14.34 -9.44 -2.13
N LEU A 125 -13.27 -10.12 -2.51
CA LEU A 125 -12.28 -10.63 -1.57
C LEU A 125 -11.60 -9.49 -0.81
N ALA A 126 -11.16 -8.45 -1.51
CA ALA A 126 -10.53 -7.30 -0.91
C ALA A 126 -11.48 -6.55 0.04
N ALA A 127 -12.75 -6.39 -0.36
CA ALA A 127 -13.78 -5.80 0.49
C ALA A 127 -14.05 -6.66 1.74
N ASN A 128 -14.04 -7.98 1.61
CA ASN A 128 -14.17 -8.89 2.76
C ASN A 128 -13.00 -8.77 3.73
N MET A 129 -11.78 -8.57 3.23
CA MET A 129 -10.62 -8.30 4.09
C MET A 129 -10.82 -7.02 4.91
N ALA A 130 -11.43 -5.99 4.33
CA ALA A 130 -11.72 -4.75 5.04
C ALA A 130 -12.71 -4.94 6.18
N VAL A 131 -13.61 -5.91 6.09
CA VAL A 131 -14.60 -6.21 7.14
C VAL A 131 -13.98 -6.98 8.31
N TYR A 132 -12.99 -7.85 8.05
CA TYR A 132 -12.40 -8.72 9.07
C TYR A 132 -11.27 -8.09 9.88
N ASN A 133 -10.90 -6.89 9.58
CA ASN A 133 -9.90 -6.14 10.32
C ASN A 133 -10.53 -5.00 11.11
#